data_0a47ffc54fd91f901c00893ff62c81bc
#
_entry.id   0a47ffc54fd91f901c00893ff62c81bc
#
_cell.length_a   1.000
_cell.length_b   1.000
_cell.length_c   1.000
_cell.angle_alpha   90.00
_cell.angle_beta   90.00
_cell.angle_gamma   90.00
#
_symmetry.space_group_name_H-M   'P 1'
#
loop_
_entity.id
_entity.type
_entity.pdbx_description
1 polymer ?
#
loop_
_entity_poly.entity_id
_entity_poly.type
_entity_poly.pdbx_seq_one_letter_code
_entity_poly.pdbx_strand_id
1 'polypeptide(L)'
;LLGFGKINNRSVVIGGEDFTLKGGSPNPAGLRKSIYTEELALKYKIPLIRLHEGGGGSVAGSGGSANKPTIPSGDSVFSKNRFQALAECLSVIPVATAALGPVAGLPAARLVASHFSVMTKRSQVLIAGPAVVKRALGINISKEELGGPDVHLKSGTVDNLAENEEDALN
;
A
#
# COMPACT_ATOMS: atom_id res chain seq x y z
N LEU A 1 -7.37 -7.58 3.29
CA LEU A 1 -8.83 -7.39 3.31
C LEU A 1 -9.33 -6.93 1.95
N LEU A 2 -10.58 -7.26 1.61
CA LEU A 2 -11.25 -6.85 0.38
C LEU A 2 -12.76 -6.92 0.59
N GLY A 3 -13.49 -5.91 0.16
CA GLY A 3 -14.94 -5.89 0.23
C GLY A 3 -15.57 -4.77 -0.57
N PHE A 4 -16.90 -4.86 -0.69
CA PHE A 4 -17.73 -3.75 -1.12
C PHE A 4 -18.20 -2.97 0.11
N GLY A 5 -18.28 -1.66 -0.02
CA GLY A 5 -18.77 -0.77 1.03
C GLY A 5 -19.61 0.36 0.45
N LYS A 6 -20.07 1.22 1.34
CA LYS A 6 -20.74 2.47 0.97
C LYS A 6 -20.16 3.63 1.76
N ILE A 7 -19.88 4.73 1.08
CA ILE A 7 -19.50 6.01 1.68
C ILE A 7 -20.52 7.04 1.20
N ASN A 8 -21.23 7.67 2.12
CA ASN A 8 -22.32 8.62 1.79
C ASN A 8 -23.29 8.04 0.75
N ASN A 9 -23.73 6.80 0.96
CA ASN A 9 -24.62 6.02 0.09
C ASN A 9 -24.08 5.68 -1.31
N ARG A 10 -22.80 5.99 -1.61
CA ARG A 10 -22.12 5.62 -2.86
C ARG A 10 -21.38 4.31 -2.70
N SER A 11 -21.57 3.38 -3.62
CA SER A 11 -20.86 2.10 -3.61
C SER A 11 -19.37 2.30 -3.90
N VAL A 12 -18.53 1.61 -3.16
CA VAL A 12 -17.08 1.62 -3.31
C VAL A 12 -16.53 0.19 -3.17
N VAL A 13 -15.35 -0.05 -3.75
CA VAL A 13 -14.52 -1.20 -3.39
C VAL A 13 -13.51 -0.74 -2.35
N ILE A 14 -13.35 -1.52 -1.28
CA ILE A 14 -12.38 -1.24 -0.23
C ILE A 14 -11.38 -2.37 -0.17
N GLY A 15 -10.10 -2.05 -0.16
CA GLY A 15 -9.01 -2.98 0.04
C GLY A 15 -8.03 -2.48 1.09
N GLY A 16 -7.37 -3.39 1.81
CA GLY A 16 -6.39 -3.01 2.82
C GLY A 16 -5.55 -4.18 3.29
N GLU A 17 -4.43 -3.88 3.88
CA GLU A 17 -3.57 -4.84 4.55
C GLU A 17 -4.09 -5.10 5.97
N ASP A 18 -3.65 -6.22 6.56
CA ASP A 18 -3.85 -6.55 7.96
C ASP A 18 -2.48 -6.63 8.62
N PHE A 19 -2.13 -5.59 9.38
CA PHE A 19 -0.81 -5.48 10.01
C PHE A 19 -0.56 -6.56 11.07
N THR A 20 -1.61 -7.14 11.65
CA THR A 20 -1.49 -8.23 12.62
C THR A 20 -0.95 -9.52 11.99
N LEU A 21 -1.09 -9.64 10.67
CA LEU A 21 -0.58 -10.78 9.91
C LEU A 21 0.79 -10.46 9.30
N LYS A 22 1.87 -10.83 9.98
CA LYS A 22 3.27 -10.65 9.54
C LYS A 22 3.62 -9.20 9.19
N GLY A 23 3.10 -8.23 9.95
CA GLY A 23 3.33 -6.81 9.70
C GLY A 23 2.77 -6.34 8.36
N GLY A 24 1.64 -6.89 7.92
CA GLY A 24 1.03 -6.56 6.64
C GLY A 24 1.81 -7.06 5.41
N SER A 25 2.85 -7.87 5.61
CA SER A 25 3.65 -8.39 4.49
C SER A 25 2.81 -9.33 3.62
N PRO A 26 2.84 -9.13 2.29
CA PRO A 26 2.02 -9.91 1.40
C PRO A 26 2.48 -11.36 1.31
N ASN A 27 1.53 -12.27 1.35
CA ASN A 27 1.68 -13.65 0.91
C ASN A 27 1.07 -13.81 -0.51
N PRO A 28 1.27 -14.95 -1.19
CA PRO A 28 0.73 -15.14 -2.55
C PRO A 28 -0.77 -14.90 -2.65
N ALA A 29 -1.56 -15.32 -1.65
CA ALA A 29 -3.01 -15.10 -1.63
C ALA A 29 -3.37 -13.62 -1.43
N GLY A 30 -2.64 -12.92 -0.56
CA GLY A 30 -2.80 -11.48 -0.32
C GLY A 30 -2.48 -10.66 -1.56
N LEU A 31 -1.43 -11.03 -2.30
CA LEU A 31 -1.09 -10.37 -3.56
C LEU A 31 -2.19 -10.55 -4.62
N ARG A 32 -2.72 -11.76 -4.79
CA ARG A 32 -3.86 -11.99 -5.69
C ARG A 32 -5.08 -11.18 -5.31
N LYS A 33 -5.45 -11.16 -4.01
CA LYS A 33 -6.56 -10.35 -3.52
C LYS A 33 -6.34 -8.86 -3.76
N SER A 34 -5.12 -8.38 -3.62
CA SER A 34 -4.79 -6.98 -3.84
C SER A 34 -5.00 -6.55 -5.30
N ILE A 35 -4.56 -7.37 -6.27
CA ILE A 35 -4.82 -7.14 -7.70
C ILE A 35 -6.32 -7.28 -8.00
N TYR A 36 -6.96 -8.31 -7.47
CA TYR A 36 -8.39 -8.54 -7.65
C TYR A 36 -9.25 -7.39 -7.11
N THR A 37 -8.79 -6.67 -6.09
CA THR A 37 -9.44 -5.44 -5.60
C THR A 37 -9.51 -4.37 -6.69
N GLU A 38 -8.42 -4.18 -7.43
CA GLU A 38 -8.35 -3.26 -8.57
C GLU A 38 -9.26 -3.72 -9.72
N GLU A 39 -9.20 -5.00 -10.06
CA GLU A 39 -10.04 -5.59 -11.10
C GLU A 39 -11.55 -5.47 -10.80
N LEU A 40 -11.95 -5.66 -9.53
CA LEU A 40 -13.33 -5.47 -9.11
C LEU A 40 -13.79 -4.02 -9.27
N ALA A 41 -12.99 -3.07 -8.81
CA ALA A 41 -13.33 -1.66 -8.92
C ALA A 41 -13.47 -1.24 -10.40
N LEU A 42 -12.55 -1.69 -11.25
CA LEU A 42 -12.63 -1.48 -12.71
C LEU A 42 -13.86 -2.13 -13.34
N LYS A 43 -14.14 -3.40 -12.99
CA LYS A 43 -15.28 -4.15 -13.54
C LYS A 43 -16.61 -3.45 -13.26
N TYR A 44 -16.78 -2.96 -12.05
CA TYR A 44 -18.03 -2.29 -11.63
C TYR A 44 -18.00 -0.77 -11.87
N LYS A 45 -16.87 -0.20 -12.27
CA LYS A 45 -16.65 1.24 -12.48
C LYS A 45 -17.06 2.07 -11.27
N ILE A 46 -16.65 1.65 -10.10
CA ILE A 46 -16.89 2.32 -8.81
C ILE A 46 -15.57 2.70 -8.15
N PRO A 47 -15.56 3.73 -7.29
CA PRO A 47 -14.34 4.17 -6.62
C PRO A 47 -13.63 3.07 -5.85
N LEU A 48 -12.31 3.14 -5.84
CA LEU A 48 -11.43 2.27 -5.06
C LEU A 48 -10.89 3.04 -3.85
N ILE A 49 -11.10 2.49 -2.67
CA ILE A 49 -10.53 2.98 -1.41
C ILE A 49 -9.49 1.97 -0.94
N ARG A 50 -8.29 2.45 -0.62
CA ARG A 50 -7.24 1.62 -0.05
C ARG A 50 -6.81 2.11 1.31
N LEU A 51 -6.84 1.22 2.29
CA LEU A 51 -6.38 1.45 3.64
C LEU A 51 -5.04 0.71 3.81
N HIS A 52 -3.97 1.46 3.90
CA HIS A 52 -2.61 0.93 3.92
C HIS A 52 -2.03 0.91 5.33
N GLU A 53 -1.63 -0.28 5.76
CA GLU A 53 -0.80 -0.52 6.91
C GLU A 53 -0.02 -1.81 6.69
N GLY A 54 1.18 -1.70 6.11
CA GLY A 54 1.94 -2.91 5.79
C GLY A 54 3.37 -2.68 5.39
N GLY A 55 4.24 -3.55 5.86
CA GLY A 55 5.68 -3.50 5.68
C GLY A 55 6.19 -3.83 4.28
N GLY A 56 5.31 -4.07 3.29
CA GLY A 56 5.74 -4.48 1.96
C GLY A 56 6.40 -5.86 1.96
N GLY A 57 7.41 -6.06 1.12
CA GLY A 57 8.17 -7.31 1.08
C GLY A 57 8.95 -7.55 2.37
N SER A 58 8.82 -8.74 2.96
CA SER A 58 9.56 -9.10 4.17
C SER A 58 11.05 -9.28 3.88
N VAL A 59 11.91 -8.55 4.58
CA VAL A 59 13.37 -8.74 4.52
C VAL A 59 13.78 -10.12 5.05
N ALA A 60 13.04 -10.66 6.02
CA ALA A 60 13.25 -12.01 6.53
C ALA A 60 12.91 -13.11 5.51
N GLY A 61 12.04 -12.80 4.52
CA GLY A 61 11.74 -13.69 3.41
C GLY A 61 12.76 -13.67 2.28
N SER A 62 13.53 -12.58 2.16
CA SER A 62 14.61 -12.45 1.16
C SER A 62 15.91 -13.10 1.59
N GLY A 63 16.07 -13.43 2.87
CA GLY A 63 17.18 -14.21 3.43
C GLY A 63 16.89 -15.71 3.58
N GLY A 64 15.82 -16.20 2.97
CA GLY A 64 15.47 -17.60 3.00
C GLY A 64 16.54 -18.48 2.35
N SER A 65 16.88 -19.55 3.03
CA SER A 65 17.74 -20.65 2.56
C SER A 65 17.60 -20.84 1.04
N ALA A 66 18.73 -20.87 0.35
CA ALA A 66 18.84 -21.07 -1.10
C ALA A 66 18.08 -22.30 -1.66
N ASN A 67 17.51 -23.13 -0.79
CA ASN A 67 16.81 -24.37 -1.11
C ASN A 67 15.28 -24.31 -0.95
N LYS A 68 14.67 -23.14 -0.63
CA LYS A 68 13.20 -23.05 -0.69
C LYS A 68 12.80 -22.51 -2.05
N PRO A 69 12.02 -23.28 -2.83
CA PRO A 69 11.49 -22.76 -4.09
C PRO A 69 10.73 -21.46 -3.81
N THR A 70 11.12 -20.38 -4.45
CA THR A 70 10.35 -19.15 -4.50
C THR A 70 9.04 -19.48 -5.19
N ILE A 71 7.97 -19.61 -4.43
CA ILE A 71 6.63 -19.75 -5.02
C ILE A 71 6.35 -18.43 -5.73
N PRO A 72 6.15 -18.43 -7.05
CA PRO A 72 5.81 -17.22 -7.78
C PRO A 72 4.59 -16.58 -7.14
N SER A 73 4.66 -15.30 -6.87
CA SER A 73 3.57 -14.54 -6.24
C SER A 73 2.47 -14.19 -7.26
N GLY A 74 1.90 -15.19 -7.88
CA GLY A 74 0.83 -15.04 -8.86
C GLY A 74 1.14 -15.83 -10.15
N ASP A 75 0.11 -16.04 -10.95
CA ASP A 75 0.25 -16.60 -12.28
C ASP A 75 0.68 -15.47 -13.23
N SER A 76 1.96 -15.44 -13.58
CA SER A 76 2.53 -14.43 -14.46
C SER A 76 1.98 -14.46 -15.89
N VAL A 77 1.31 -15.54 -16.28
CA VAL A 77 0.77 -15.72 -17.63
C VAL A 77 -0.66 -15.19 -17.74
N PHE A 78 -1.46 -15.36 -16.69
CA PHE A 78 -2.90 -15.04 -16.72
C PHE A 78 -3.30 -13.88 -15.81
N SER A 79 -2.43 -13.45 -14.90
CA SER A 79 -2.72 -12.30 -14.03
C SER A 79 -2.14 -11.02 -14.62
N LYS A 80 -2.89 -9.93 -14.54
CA LYS A 80 -2.37 -8.60 -14.86
C LYS A 80 -1.17 -8.27 -13.99
N ASN A 81 -0.21 -7.58 -14.56
CA ASN A 81 0.85 -6.98 -13.77
C ASN A 81 0.24 -5.98 -12.78
N ARG A 82 0.73 -6.00 -11.54
CA ARG A 82 0.20 -5.16 -10.44
C ARG A 82 0.27 -3.65 -10.73
N PHE A 83 1.26 -3.20 -11.47
CA PHE A 83 1.36 -1.80 -11.90
C PHE A 83 0.42 -1.46 -13.05
N GLN A 84 0.16 -2.42 -13.94
CA GLN A 84 -0.82 -2.27 -14.99
C GLN A 84 -2.24 -2.14 -14.41
N ALA A 85 -2.63 -3.02 -13.48
CA ALA A 85 -3.92 -2.95 -12.81
C ALA A 85 -4.14 -1.60 -12.10
N LEU A 86 -3.10 -1.11 -11.42
CA LEU A 86 -3.12 0.20 -10.78
C LEU A 86 -3.27 1.34 -11.80
N ALA A 87 -2.50 1.33 -12.88
CA ALA A 87 -2.57 2.36 -13.92
C ALA A 87 -3.95 2.40 -14.62
N GLU A 88 -4.54 1.24 -14.86
CA GLU A 88 -5.90 1.13 -15.40
C GLU A 88 -6.93 1.73 -14.43
N CYS A 89 -6.81 1.48 -13.11
CA CYS A 89 -7.67 2.12 -12.11
C CYS A 89 -7.56 3.64 -12.16
N LEU A 90 -6.35 4.16 -12.15
CA LEU A 90 -6.10 5.61 -12.17
C LEU A 90 -6.66 6.29 -13.44
N SER A 91 -6.77 5.58 -14.54
CA SER A 91 -7.29 6.14 -15.79
C SER A 91 -8.82 6.10 -15.91
N VAL A 92 -9.51 5.32 -15.06
CA VAL A 92 -10.94 5.02 -15.26
C VAL A 92 -11.82 5.36 -14.07
N ILE A 93 -11.30 5.19 -12.83
CA ILE A 93 -12.08 5.33 -11.60
C ILE A 93 -11.35 6.20 -10.57
N PRO A 94 -12.07 6.89 -9.68
CA PRO A 94 -11.45 7.55 -8.54
C PRO A 94 -10.76 6.53 -7.61
N VAL A 95 -9.54 6.84 -7.21
CA VAL A 95 -8.75 6.06 -6.25
C VAL A 95 -8.35 6.98 -5.10
N ALA A 96 -8.78 6.64 -3.89
CA ALA A 96 -8.36 7.31 -2.67
C ALA A 96 -7.65 6.34 -1.73
N THR A 97 -6.65 6.83 -1.02
CA THR A 97 -5.78 6.01 -0.19
C THR A 97 -5.50 6.64 1.16
N ALA A 98 -5.36 5.82 2.19
CA ALA A 98 -4.97 6.26 3.52
C ALA A 98 -3.79 5.44 4.05
N ALA A 99 -2.76 6.11 4.57
CA ALA A 99 -1.72 5.50 5.39
C ALA A 99 -2.12 5.58 6.86
N LEU A 100 -2.50 4.45 7.44
CA LEU A 100 -2.97 4.36 8.82
C LEU A 100 -1.84 4.05 9.80
N GLY A 101 -0.78 3.40 9.33
CA GLY A 101 0.43 3.08 10.08
C GLY A 101 1.64 3.02 9.15
N PRO A 102 2.66 2.19 9.44
CA PRO A 102 3.80 2.01 8.55
C PRO A 102 3.40 1.42 7.20
N VAL A 103 3.75 2.10 6.12
CA VAL A 103 3.47 1.68 4.74
C VAL A 103 4.78 1.60 3.96
N ALA A 104 5.14 0.43 3.45
CA ALA A 104 6.40 0.26 2.76
C ALA A 104 6.28 -0.55 1.45
N GLY A 105 7.16 -0.28 0.50
CA GLY A 105 7.24 -1.02 -0.77
C GLY A 105 6.03 -0.81 -1.68
N LEU A 106 5.40 -1.88 -2.17
CA LEU A 106 4.26 -1.79 -3.09
C LEU A 106 3.03 -1.06 -2.49
N PRO A 107 2.64 -1.24 -1.22
CA PRO A 107 1.63 -0.41 -0.59
C PRO A 107 1.95 1.09 -0.64
N ALA A 108 3.21 1.48 -0.41
CA ALA A 108 3.64 2.87 -0.53
C ALA A 108 3.52 3.40 -1.96
N ALA A 109 3.91 2.60 -2.96
CA ALA A 109 3.72 2.96 -4.36
C ALA A 109 2.24 3.15 -4.73
N ARG A 110 1.35 2.30 -4.21
CA ARG A 110 -0.10 2.43 -4.40
C ARG A 110 -0.69 3.65 -3.72
N LEU A 111 -0.15 4.02 -2.56
CA LEU A 111 -0.60 5.18 -1.81
C LEU A 111 -0.32 6.46 -2.61
N VAL A 112 0.91 6.64 -3.04
CA VAL A 112 1.30 7.85 -3.79
C VAL A 112 0.74 7.88 -5.21
N ALA A 113 0.50 6.73 -5.82
CA ALA A 113 -0.18 6.60 -7.11
C ALA A 113 -1.70 6.51 -6.90
N SER A 114 -2.30 7.60 -6.44
CA SER A 114 -3.74 7.74 -6.21
C SER A 114 -4.19 9.14 -6.63
N HIS A 115 -5.50 9.36 -6.69
CA HIS A 115 -6.05 10.69 -6.97
C HIS A 115 -6.16 11.55 -5.71
N PHE A 116 -6.16 10.89 -4.55
CA PHE A 116 -6.21 11.54 -3.25
C PHE A 116 -5.56 10.62 -2.21
N SER A 117 -4.69 11.16 -1.42
CA SER A 117 -3.97 10.45 -0.38
C SER A 117 -3.98 11.19 0.96
N VAL A 118 -4.15 10.44 2.03
CA VAL A 118 -4.05 10.95 3.39
C VAL A 118 -3.10 10.09 4.21
N MET A 119 -2.37 10.69 5.13
CA MET A 119 -1.56 9.95 6.10
C MET A 119 -1.85 10.43 7.52
N THR A 120 -1.80 9.50 8.47
CA THR A 120 -1.92 9.87 9.89
C THR A 120 -0.60 10.41 10.43
N LYS A 121 -0.66 11.17 11.52
CA LYS A 121 0.54 11.70 12.20
C LYS A 121 1.55 10.62 12.62
N ARG A 122 1.10 9.38 12.81
CA ARG A 122 1.94 8.25 13.24
C ARG A 122 2.35 7.33 12.10
N SER A 123 1.86 7.55 10.90
CA SER A 123 2.20 6.73 9.75
C SER A 123 3.53 7.14 9.13
N GLN A 124 4.13 6.22 8.39
CA GLN A 124 5.31 6.46 7.58
C GLN A 124 5.11 5.81 6.21
N VAL A 125 5.53 6.52 5.15
CA VAL A 125 5.46 6.03 3.78
C VAL A 125 6.88 5.86 3.26
N LEU A 126 7.28 4.63 2.95
CA LEU A 126 8.66 4.25 2.69
C LEU A 126 8.76 3.35 1.46
N ILE A 127 9.72 3.60 0.59
CA ILE A 127 10.08 2.60 -0.44
C ILE A 127 10.87 1.45 0.19
N ALA A 128 11.81 1.80 1.08
CA ALA A 128 12.61 0.84 1.84
C ALA A 128 12.81 1.35 3.27
N GLY A 129 12.82 0.44 4.23
CA GLY A 129 12.99 0.79 5.64
C GLY A 129 14.43 1.20 6.02
N PRO A 130 14.63 1.77 7.22
CA PRO A 130 15.92 2.28 7.69
C PRO A 130 17.08 1.28 7.61
N ALA A 131 16.82 0.00 7.86
CA ALA A 131 17.85 -1.05 7.78
C ALA A 131 18.44 -1.20 6.35
N VAL A 132 17.59 -1.06 5.33
CA VAL A 132 18.01 -1.12 3.93
C VAL A 132 18.77 0.14 3.55
N VAL A 133 18.29 1.32 3.99
CA VAL A 133 18.95 2.61 3.79
C VAL A 133 20.36 2.61 4.43
N LYS A 134 20.46 2.15 5.67
CA LYS A 134 21.75 2.00 6.37
C LYS A 134 22.72 1.12 5.58
N ARG A 135 22.25 -0.02 5.08
CA ARG A 135 23.10 -0.94 4.31
C ARG A 135 23.53 -0.36 2.97
N ALA A 136 22.67 0.38 2.30
CA ALA A 136 22.93 0.93 0.96
C ALA A 136 23.75 2.22 1.00
N LEU A 137 23.49 3.10 1.96
CA LEU A 137 24.04 4.45 2.01
C LEU A 137 24.93 4.72 3.23
N GLY A 138 25.01 3.80 4.19
CA GLY A 138 25.76 4.00 5.44
C GLY A 138 25.10 4.97 6.44
N ILE A 139 23.89 5.44 6.16
CA ILE A 139 23.20 6.46 6.95
C ILE A 139 22.29 5.80 7.99
N ASN A 140 22.41 6.24 9.25
CA ASN A 140 21.46 5.91 10.30
C ASN A 140 20.36 6.98 10.30
N ILE A 141 19.13 6.58 10.01
CA ILE A 141 17.96 7.46 9.96
C ILE A 141 16.76 6.72 10.55
N SER A 142 15.91 7.42 11.30
CA SER A 142 14.65 6.86 11.79
C SER A 142 13.64 6.71 10.65
N LYS A 143 12.60 5.93 10.87
CA LYS A 143 11.53 5.79 9.87
C LYS A 143 10.70 7.08 9.74
N GLU A 144 10.59 7.83 10.81
CA GLU A 144 9.91 9.13 10.87
C GLU A 144 10.66 10.19 10.05
N GLU A 145 11.99 10.28 10.21
CA GLU A 145 12.83 11.18 9.43
C GLU A 145 12.91 10.77 7.95
N LEU A 146 12.80 9.47 7.67
CA LEU A 146 12.89 8.94 6.30
C LEU A 146 11.60 9.11 5.52
N GLY A 147 10.43 8.96 6.15
CA GLY A 147 9.16 8.96 5.45
C GLY A 147 7.95 9.29 6.32
N GLY A 148 8.14 10.10 7.36
CA GLY A 148 7.04 10.64 8.15
C GLY A 148 6.32 11.81 7.48
N PRO A 149 5.27 12.35 8.13
CA PRO A 149 4.45 13.44 7.58
C PRO A 149 5.24 14.67 7.16
N ASP A 150 6.24 15.05 7.95
CA ASP A 150 7.08 16.22 7.65
C ASP A 150 7.84 16.12 6.32
N VAL A 151 8.11 14.91 5.87
CA VAL A 151 8.76 14.66 4.57
C VAL A 151 7.74 14.71 3.45
N HIS A 152 6.65 13.98 3.57
CA HIS A 152 5.72 13.76 2.47
C HIS A 152 4.77 14.92 2.21
N LEU A 153 4.37 15.65 3.25
CA LEU A 153 3.56 16.86 3.10
C LEU A 153 4.35 18.02 2.48
N LYS A 154 5.62 18.17 2.90
CA LYS A 154 6.49 19.21 2.32
C LYS A 154 6.83 18.95 0.86
N SER A 155 6.97 17.69 0.47
CA SER A 155 7.24 17.29 -0.91
C SER A 155 6.00 17.23 -1.80
N GLY A 156 4.79 17.30 -1.21
CA GLY A 156 3.54 17.09 -1.95
C GLY A 156 3.33 15.65 -2.43
N THR A 157 4.02 14.69 -1.81
CA THR A 157 3.88 13.26 -2.15
C THR A 157 2.58 12.67 -1.59
N VAL A 158 2.12 13.21 -0.47
CA VAL A 158 0.82 12.89 0.14
C VAL A 158 0.04 14.19 0.27
N ASP A 159 -1.26 14.16 -0.01
CA ASP A 159 -2.09 15.36 -0.11
C ASP A 159 -2.46 15.94 1.25
N ASN A 160 -2.87 15.09 2.21
CA ASN A 160 -3.40 15.55 3.49
C ASN A 160 -2.84 14.77 4.70
N LEU A 161 -2.87 15.46 5.83
CA LEU A 161 -2.56 14.93 7.15
C LEU A 161 -3.84 14.76 7.96
N ALA A 162 -3.98 13.59 8.59
CA ALA A 162 -5.00 13.29 9.59
C ALA A 162 -4.38 13.14 10.98
N GLU A 163 -5.10 13.53 12.03
CA GLU A 163 -4.65 13.38 13.41
C GLU A 163 -4.49 11.91 13.81
N ASN A 164 -5.42 11.07 13.37
CA ASN A 164 -5.50 9.64 13.70
C ASN A 164 -6.29 8.90 12.61
N GLU A 165 -6.54 7.61 12.81
CA GLU A 165 -7.27 6.76 11.86
C GLU A 165 -8.72 7.21 11.65
N GLU A 166 -9.41 7.61 12.72
CA GLU A 166 -10.79 8.08 12.65
C GLU A 166 -10.90 9.34 11.79
N ASP A 167 -9.99 10.28 11.98
CA ASP A 167 -9.91 11.51 11.19
C ASP A 167 -9.55 11.22 9.72
N ALA A 168 -8.70 10.23 9.47
CA ALA A 168 -8.35 9.81 8.11
C ALA A 168 -9.49 9.13 7.35
N LEU A 169 -10.49 8.59 8.06
CA LEU A 169 -11.63 7.89 7.48
C LEU A 169 -12.86 8.79 7.30
N ASN A 170 -12.89 9.96 7.91
CA ASN A 170 -13.94 10.98 7.82
C ASN A 170 -13.65 12.01 6.73
#